data_152c0f4c61d5ff3d93ee29af7107d82c
#
_entry.id   152c0f4c61d5ff3d93ee29af7107d82c
#
_cell.length_a   1.000
_cell.length_b   1.000
_cell.length_c   1.000
_cell.angle_alpha   90.00
_cell.angle_beta   90.00
_cell.angle_gamma   90.00
#
_symmetry.space_group_name_H-M   'P 1'
#
loop_
_entity.id
_entity.type
_entity.pdbx_description
1 polymer ?
#
loop_
_entity_poly.entity_id
_entity_poly.type
_entity_poly.pdbx_seq_one_letter_code
_entity_poly.pdbx_strand_id
1 'polypeptide(L)'
;MTDTPKDNTPDNSQSGKLSKQNIKIMKKDIIHGVGYKRPPEESQFKKGQSGNPNGRPKKKDKEKPSNLLPIVKAILSEVDKPIAVREGDDVAEMSIYQAVFKALSAQALKGSVYAQKQFIEIVSKCQHLQSEEIAEQTEFWLDYIKYWHREMNAPRADNEQPPQLFPHPDDIVFERGKAPRFTGPMSKEAADDMDRTCRLRDALLMQSALENRLNNVADHTDGQHVLTTPMFAATVINDNLPDRFKLDDVDLFLQLSSFNSLTKRQLLKEVRAEWKSLGVTVRRGFVFIPLDEFVVKMNFMLDALNAMMSGQLDAKAISRGQYDEGVWDFIDRHKAA
;
A
#
# COMPACT_ATOMS: atom_id res chain seq x y z
N MET A 1 73.38 44.64 21.21
CA MET A 1 72.25 45.03 22.08
C MET A 1 71.28 43.92 22.00
N THR A 2 71.39 42.99 22.92
CA THR A 2 70.72 41.72 22.95
C THR A 2 70.23 41.53 24.37
N ASP A 3 68.93 41.63 24.58
CA ASP A 3 68.32 41.34 25.86
C ASP A 3 67.74 39.91 25.83
N THR A 4 68.33 39.08 26.68
CA THR A 4 67.87 37.76 27.04
C THR A 4 66.85 37.84 28.18
N PRO A 5 65.73 37.20 28.17
CA PRO A 5 64.84 37.14 29.34
C PRO A 5 65.30 36.03 30.30
N LYS A 6 65.22 36.41 31.56
CA LYS A 6 65.62 35.64 32.75
C LYS A 6 64.65 34.41 32.97
N ASP A 7 65.31 33.32 33.20
CA ASP A 7 64.72 32.05 33.71
C ASP A 7 64.28 32.24 35.19
N ASN A 8 62.97 32.03 35.46
CA ASN A 8 62.42 32.02 36.82
C ASN A 8 61.91 30.66 37.17
N THR A 9 62.81 29.80 37.57
CA THR A 9 62.38 28.56 38.28
C THR A 9 62.09 28.90 39.75
N PRO A 10 60.90 28.57 40.28
CA PRO A 10 60.69 28.74 41.73
C PRO A 10 61.26 27.51 42.47
N ASP A 11 62.09 27.88 43.41
CA ASP A 11 62.72 27.02 44.44
C ASP A 11 61.65 26.22 45.20
N ASN A 12 61.72 24.90 45.15
CA ASN A 12 60.83 23.97 45.79
C ASN A 12 61.49 23.37 47.04
N SER A 13 61.66 24.14 48.06
CA SER A 13 62.13 23.71 49.37
C SER A 13 61.31 24.31 50.54
N GLN A 14 60.01 23.92 50.56
CA GLN A 14 59.20 23.95 51.77
C GLN A 14 58.49 22.63 52.02
N SER A 15 59.18 21.76 52.76
CA SER A 15 58.53 20.58 53.41
C SER A 15 57.57 21.07 54.51
N GLY A 16 56.39 21.57 54.10
CA GLY A 16 55.34 21.94 55.04
C GLY A 16 54.79 20.74 55.73
N LYS A 17 55.05 20.60 57.03
CA LYS A 17 54.34 19.59 57.86
C LYS A 17 52.82 19.84 57.75
N LEU A 18 52.11 18.93 57.12
CA LEU A 18 50.66 18.98 57.03
C LEU A 18 50.03 19.15 58.43
N SER A 19 49.23 20.18 58.61
CA SER A 19 48.51 20.47 59.84
C SER A 19 47.64 19.30 60.23
N LYS A 20 47.49 19.04 61.54
CA LYS A 20 46.62 17.96 62.06
C LYS A 20 45.19 18.05 61.56
N GLN A 21 44.73 19.27 61.14
CA GLN A 21 43.43 19.46 60.52
C GLN A 21 43.39 18.94 59.08
N ASN A 22 44.45 19.19 58.29
CA ASN A 22 44.53 18.68 56.90
C ASN A 22 44.63 17.13 56.88
N ILE A 23 45.36 16.57 57.88
CA ILE A 23 45.41 15.10 58.03
C ILE A 23 44.05 14.53 58.43
N LYS A 24 43.25 15.26 59.24
CA LYS A 24 41.91 14.85 59.66
C LYS A 24 40.88 14.92 58.46
N ILE A 25 41.02 15.94 57.62
CA ILE A 25 40.23 16.07 56.40
C ILE A 25 40.62 14.96 55.42
N MET A 26 41.91 14.75 55.15
CA MET A 26 42.38 13.65 54.30
C MET A 26 41.95 12.27 54.81
N LYS A 27 42.01 12.07 56.16
CA LYS A 27 41.50 10.79 56.75
C LYS A 27 40.00 10.63 56.61
N LYS A 28 39.22 11.71 56.67
CA LYS A 28 37.78 11.67 56.44
C LYS A 28 37.47 11.34 54.99
N ASP A 29 38.18 11.89 54.03
CA ASP A 29 38.07 11.63 52.61
C ASP A 29 38.52 10.20 52.26
N ILE A 30 39.52 9.68 52.94
CA ILE A 30 40.01 8.30 52.80
C ILE A 30 39.02 7.28 53.43
N ILE A 31 38.39 7.62 54.56
CA ILE A 31 37.44 6.71 55.27
C ILE A 31 36.07 6.69 54.57
N HIS A 32 35.71 7.81 53.90
CA HIS A 32 34.48 7.88 53.10
C HIS A 32 34.77 7.79 51.61
N GLY A 33 36.01 7.55 51.23
CA GLY A 33 36.49 7.56 49.85
C GLY A 33 35.92 6.40 49.01
N VAL A 34 35.88 6.69 47.75
CA VAL A 34 35.52 5.84 46.66
C VAL A 34 36.19 4.46 46.75
N GLY A 35 35.45 3.41 47.00
CA GLY A 35 35.93 2.03 47.01
C GLY A 35 35.00 1.10 46.27
N TYR A 36 35.48 -0.13 46.04
CA TYR A 36 34.67 -1.17 45.39
C TYR A 36 33.32 -1.34 46.14
N LYS A 37 32.20 -1.07 45.46
CA LYS A 37 30.82 -1.03 46.01
C LYS A 37 30.42 0.20 46.81
N ARG A 38 31.24 1.31 46.86
CA ARG A 38 30.89 2.56 47.50
C ARG A 38 31.20 3.74 46.55
N PRO A 39 30.26 4.06 45.63
CA PRO A 39 30.41 5.27 44.76
C PRO A 39 30.30 6.56 45.63
N PRO A 40 30.88 7.68 45.18
CA PRO A 40 30.75 8.99 45.84
C PRO A 40 29.28 9.35 46.04
N GLU A 41 28.93 9.97 47.17
CA GLU A 41 27.56 10.34 47.51
C GLU A 41 26.91 11.22 46.46
N GLU A 42 27.69 12.08 45.78
CA GLU A 42 27.23 12.96 44.71
C GLU A 42 26.82 12.21 43.42
N SER A 43 27.35 11.00 43.23
CA SER A 43 27.06 10.16 42.05
C SER A 43 26.03 9.06 42.34
N GLN A 44 25.51 8.98 43.57
CA GLN A 44 24.51 8.02 43.96
C GLN A 44 23.11 8.44 43.49
N PHE A 45 22.41 7.52 42.82
CA PHE A 45 21.02 7.77 42.42
C PHE A 45 20.12 7.86 43.65
N LYS A 46 19.36 8.96 43.78
CA LYS A 46 18.33 9.09 44.80
C LYS A 46 17.20 8.09 44.53
N LYS A 47 16.74 7.45 45.61
CA LYS A 47 15.64 6.46 45.53
C LYS A 47 14.41 7.11 44.87
N GLY A 48 13.98 6.54 43.73
CA GLY A 48 12.86 7.06 42.92
C GLY A 48 13.23 7.99 41.75
N GLN A 49 14.51 8.33 41.55
CA GLN A 49 14.96 9.05 40.36
C GLN A 49 15.72 8.14 39.41
N SER A 50 15.30 8.11 38.16
CA SER A 50 16.03 7.42 37.09
C SER A 50 17.19 8.27 36.62
N GLY A 51 18.39 7.69 36.56
CA GLY A 51 19.58 8.36 36.01
C GLY A 51 19.50 8.61 34.50
N ASN A 52 18.55 8.02 33.84
CA ASN A 52 18.25 8.26 32.44
C ASN A 52 16.72 8.40 32.22
N PRO A 53 16.15 9.60 32.43
CA PRO A 53 14.70 9.83 32.28
C PRO A 53 14.19 9.57 30.86
N ASN A 54 15.06 9.64 29.85
CA ASN A 54 14.70 9.34 28.46
C ASN A 54 14.85 7.86 28.09
N GLY A 55 15.22 6.99 29.05
CA GLY A 55 15.48 5.59 28.81
C GLY A 55 16.70 5.32 27.93
N ARG A 56 16.94 4.05 27.68
CA ARG A 56 17.97 3.65 26.70
C ARG A 56 17.51 4.10 25.32
N PRO A 57 18.34 4.82 24.53
CA PRO A 57 18.00 5.13 23.14
C PRO A 57 17.53 3.85 22.45
N LYS A 58 16.33 3.88 21.89
CA LYS A 58 15.86 2.76 21.07
C LYS A 58 16.96 2.49 20.05
N LYS A 59 17.52 1.29 20.02
CA LYS A 59 18.35 0.87 18.90
C LYS A 59 17.50 1.17 17.67
N LYS A 60 17.96 2.09 16.81
CA LYS A 60 17.44 2.15 15.43
C LYS A 60 17.45 0.71 14.97
N ASP A 61 16.33 0.23 14.49
CA ASP A 61 16.25 -1.09 13.88
C ASP A 61 17.38 -1.15 12.86
N LYS A 62 18.48 -1.73 13.29
CA LYS A 62 19.51 -2.14 12.33
C LYS A 62 18.75 -3.18 11.53
N GLU A 63 18.57 -2.93 10.24
CA GLU A 63 18.22 -3.94 9.27
C GLU A 63 18.88 -5.22 9.78
N LYS A 64 18.06 -6.25 10.08
CA LYS A 64 18.58 -7.53 10.58
C LYS A 64 19.70 -7.88 9.61
N PRO A 65 20.97 -7.99 10.06
CA PRO A 65 22.04 -8.30 9.13
C PRO A 65 21.58 -9.58 8.44
N SER A 66 21.42 -9.55 7.13
CA SER A 66 21.10 -10.77 6.38
C SER A 66 22.17 -11.78 6.81
N ASN A 67 21.75 -12.89 7.39
CA ASN A 67 22.63 -13.95 7.89
C ASN A 67 23.44 -14.65 6.76
N LEU A 68 23.34 -14.09 5.55
CA LEU A 68 24.11 -14.55 4.40
C LEU A 68 25.58 -14.21 4.60
N LEU A 69 26.43 -15.24 4.51
CA LEU A 69 27.87 -15.09 4.52
C LEU A 69 28.29 -14.07 3.45
N PRO A 70 29.32 -13.23 3.70
CA PRO A 70 29.77 -12.21 2.74
C PRO A 70 30.04 -12.76 1.33
N ILE A 71 30.52 -13.98 1.25
CA ILE A 71 30.78 -14.69 -0.03
C ILE A 71 29.47 -14.96 -0.80
N VAL A 72 28.38 -15.33 -0.09
CA VAL A 72 27.08 -15.56 -0.72
C VAL A 72 26.52 -14.26 -1.29
N LYS A 73 26.67 -13.15 -0.55
CA LYS A 73 26.28 -11.82 -1.06
C LYS A 73 27.06 -11.43 -2.30
N ALA A 74 28.37 -11.67 -2.30
CA ALA A 74 29.21 -11.38 -3.45
C ALA A 74 28.82 -12.21 -4.68
N ILE A 75 28.56 -13.51 -4.50
CA ILE A 75 28.10 -14.39 -5.58
C ILE A 75 26.73 -13.91 -6.12
N LEU A 76 25.75 -13.65 -5.24
CA LEU A 76 24.43 -13.19 -5.67
C LEU A 76 24.52 -11.86 -6.43
N SER A 77 25.34 -10.91 -5.93
CA SER A 77 25.52 -9.63 -6.62
C SER A 77 26.23 -9.76 -7.98
N GLU A 78 27.03 -10.79 -8.17
CA GLU A 78 27.69 -11.05 -9.45
C GLU A 78 26.73 -11.66 -10.47
N VAL A 79 25.92 -12.64 -10.07
CA VAL A 79 24.97 -13.29 -10.98
C VAL A 79 23.80 -12.40 -11.40
N ASP A 80 23.50 -11.35 -10.61
CA ASP A 80 22.46 -10.37 -10.92
C ASP A 80 22.94 -9.24 -11.86
N LYS A 81 24.26 -9.17 -12.14
CA LYS A 81 24.78 -8.13 -13.04
C LYS A 81 24.18 -8.26 -14.43
N PRO A 82 23.74 -7.13 -15.01
CA PRO A 82 23.24 -7.12 -16.38
C PRO A 82 24.40 -7.35 -17.37
N ILE A 83 24.18 -8.22 -18.32
CA ILE A 83 25.07 -8.46 -19.47
C ILE A 83 24.28 -8.32 -20.77
N ALA A 84 24.92 -7.78 -21.80
CA ALA A 84 24.33 -7.73 -23.12
C ALA A 84 24.45 -9.10 -23.79
N VAL A 85 23.33 -9.72 -24.13
CA VAL A 85 23.25 -11.00 -24.82
C VAL A 85 22.59 -10.82 -26.17
N ARG A 86 23.20 -11.34 -27.21
CA ARG A 86 22.65 -11.32 -28.56
C ARG A 86 21.61 -12.43 -28.73
N GLU A 87 20.38 -12.07 -29.06
CA GLU A 87 19.28 -12.99 -29.40
C GLU A 87 18.88 -12.77 -30.86
N GLY A 88 19.45 -13.58 -31.78
CA GLY A 88 19.25 -13.35 -33.21
C GLY A 88 19.91 -12.05 -33.66
N ASP A 89 19.08 -11.13 -34.18
CA ASP A 89 19.54 -9.82 -34.63
C ASP A 89 19.44 -8.73 -33.54
N ASP A 90 18.75 -9.02 -32.40
CA ASP A 90 18.57 -8.09 -31.29
C ASP A 90 19.60 -8.32 -30.18
N VAL A 91 19.89 -7.24 -29.43
CA VAL A 91 20.71 -7.28 -28.22
C VAL A 91 19.81 -6.99 -27.01
N ALA A 92 19.67 -7.97 -26.13
CA ALA A 92 18.89 -7.84 -24.90
C ALA A 92 19.82 -7.78 -23.67
N GLU A 93 19.54 -6.88 -22.74
CA GLU A 93 20.19 -6.89 -21.43
C GLU A 93 19.46 -7.86 -20.50
N MET A 94 20.23 -8.78 -19.90
CA MET A 94 19.69 -9.73 -18.93
C MET A 94 20.76 -10.09 -17.88
N SER A 95 20.35 -10.62 -16.75
CA SER A 95 21.28 -11.07 -15.72
C SER A 95 22.08 -12.30 -16.17
N ILE A 96 23.26 -12.49 -15.58
CA ILE A 96 24.12 -13.64 -15.90
C ILE A 96 23.36 -14.95 -15.71
N TYR A 97 22.62 -15.11 -14.61
CA TYR A 97 21.88 -16.36 -14.37
C TYR A 97 20.79 -16.61 -15.41
N GLN A 98 20.10 -15.55 -15.89
CA GLN A 98 19.12 -15.66 -16.98
C GLN A 98 19.79 -16.10 -18.28
N ALA A 99 20.96 -15.54 -18.61
CA ALA A 99 21.71 -15.90 -19.80
C ALA A 99 22.19 -17.37 -19.75
N VAL A 100 22.71 -17.83 -18.60
CA VAL A 100 23.12 -19.21 -18.39
C VAL A 100 21.94 -20.16 -18.50
N PHE A 101 20.78 -19.83 -17.91
CA PHE A 101 19.58 -20.66 -18.00
C PHE A 101 19.03 -20.72 -19.44
N LYS A 102 19.05 -19.61 -20.19
CA LYS A 102 18.73 -19.60 -21.61
C LYS A 102 19.67 -20.46 -22.44
N ALA A 103 21.00 -20.41 -22.19
CA ALA A 103 21.96 -21.23 -22.86
C ALA A 103 21.74 -22.74 -22.57
N LEU A 104 21.45 -23.10 -21.31
CA LEU A 104 21.10 -24.45 -20.91
C LEU A 104 19.84 -24.95 -21.61
N SER A 105 18.79 -24.15 -21.65
CA SER A 105 17.52 -24.49 -22.33
C SER A 105 17.71 -24.66 -23.83
N ALA A 106 18.51 -23.80 -24.47
CA ALA A 106 18.84 -23.91 -25.88
C ALA A 106 19.62 -25.20 -26.20
N GLN A 107 20.57 -25.62 -25.34
CA GLN A 107 21.27 -26.86 -25.48
C GLN A 107 20.39 -28.10 -25.27
N ALA A 108 19.46 -28.00 -24.30
CA ALA A 108 18.49 -29.07 -24.07
C ALA A 108 17.55 -29.27 -25.28
N LEU A 109 17.11 -28.19 -25.91
CA LEU A 109 16.32 -28.23 -27.15
C LEU A 109 17.08 -28.78 -28.35
N LYS A 110 18.40 -28.57 -28.40
CA LYS A 110 19.28 -29.15 -29.44
C LYS A 110 19.56 -30.66 -29.26
N GLY A 111 18.98 -31.28 -28.21
CA GLY A 111 19.06 -32.73 -28.00
C GLY A 111 20.17 -33.20 -27.05
N SER A 112 20.87 -32.31 -26.34
CA SER A 112 21.82 -32.69 -25.32
C SER A 112 21.14 -33.36 -24.13
N VAL A 113 21.29 -34.67 -23.96
CA VAL A 113 20.68 -35.44 -22.85
C VAL A 113 21.13 -34.92 -21.48
N TYR A 114 22.39 -34.50 -21.35
CA TYR A 114 22.88 -33.92 -20.11
C TYR A 114 22.17 -32.59 -19.80
N ALA A 115 22.04 -31.69 -20.78
CA ALA A 115 21.37 -30.42 -20.62
C ALA A 115 19.88 -30.60 -20.32
N GLN A 116 19.22 -31.57 -20.97
CA GLN A 116 17.81 -31.91 -20.68
C GLN A 116 17.64 -32.38 -19.23
N LYS A 117 18.51 -33.26 -18.74
CA LYS A 117 18.47 -33.74 -17.36
C LYS A 117 18.65 -32.59 -16.36
N GLN A 118 19.63 -31.72 -16.56
CA GLN A 118 19.90 -30.56 -15.68
C GLN A 118 18.74 -29.56 -15.72
N PHE A 119 18.21 -29.28 -16.90
CA PHE A 119 17.07 -28.40 -17.06
C PHE A 119 15.84 -28.90 -16.30
N ILE A 120 15.48 -30.19 -16.49
CA ILE A 120 14.32 -30.79 -15.78
C ILE A 120 14.54 -30.79 -14.27
N GLU A 121 15.76 -31.09 -13.80
CA GLU A 121 16.08 -31.09 -12.37
C GLU A 121 15.93 -29.69 -11.76
N ILE A 122 16.43 -28.65 -12.42
CA ILE A 122 16.32 -27.27 -11.97
C ILE A 122 14.84 -26.85 -11.94
N VAL A 123 14.09 -27.09 -13.01
CA VAL A 123 12.67 -26.75 -13.10
C VAL A 123 11.86 -27.46 -12.01
N SER A 124 12.10 -28.76 -11.79
CA SER A 124 11.42 -29.55 -10.76
C SER A 124 11.72 -29.01 -9.36
N LYS A 125 12.95 -28.62 -9.06
CA LYS A 125 13.31 -27.97 -7.78
C LYS A 125 12.62 -26.64 -7.61
N CYS A 126 12.58 -25.79 -8.65
CA CYS A 126 11.88 -24.51 -8.59
C CYS A 126 10.38 -24.69 -8.36
N GLN A 127 9.75 -25.65 -9.05
CA GLN A 127 8.34 -25.98 -8.87
C GLN A 127 8.04 -26.48 -7.44
N HIS A 128 8.95 -27.30 -6.88
CA HIS A 128 8.81 -27.78 -5.50
C HIS A 128 8.89 -26.63 -4.51
N LEU A 129 9.90 -25.76 -4.60
CA LEU A 129 10.04 -24.59 -3.75
C LEU A 129 8.83 -23.65 -3.86
N GLN A 130 8.33 -23.41 -5.07
CA GLN A 130 7.14 -22.61 -5.30
C GLN A 130 5.90 -23.25 -4.65
N SER A 131 5.76 -24.58 -4.74
CA SER A 131 4.62 -25.28 -4.12
C SER A 131 4.69 -25.26 -2.60
N GLU A 132 5.89 -25.34 -2.01
CA GLU A 132 6.10 -25.19 -0.56
C GLU A 132 5.74 -23.78 -0.09
N GLU A 133 6.20 -22.74 -0.79
CA GLU A 133 5.87 -21.36 -0.48
C GLU A 133 4.36 -21.09 -0.55
N ILE A 134 3.70 -21.59 -1.60
CA ILE A 134 2.23 -21.50 -1.73
C ILE A 134 1.52 -22.23 -0.58
N ALA A 135 2.02 -23.40 -0.17
CA ALA A 135 1.43 -24.15 0.94
C ALA A 135 1.57 -23.40 2.26
N GLU A 136 2.75 -22.84 2.56
CA GLU A 136 3.00 -22.03 3.75
C GLU A 136 2.11 -20.78 3.80
N GLN A 137 2.00 -20.07 2.68
CA GLN A 137 1.10 -18.91 2.57
C GLN A 137 -0.36 -19.30 2.77
N THR A 138 -0.77 -20.43 2.19
CA THR A 138 -2.14 -20.95 2.34
C THR A 138 -2.45 -21.31 3.79
N GLU A 139 -1.53 -22.01 4.47
CA GLU A 139 -1.68 -22.37 5.88
C GLU A 139 -1.78 -21.13 6.78
N PHE A 140 -0.89 -20.15 6.57
CA PHE A 140 -0.93 -18.87 7.29
C PHE A 140 -2.30 -18.20 7.20
N TRP A 141 -2.87 -18.10 5.98
CA TRP A 141 -4.15 -17.43 5.80
C TRP A 141 -5.34 -18.26 6.31
N LEU A 142 -5.26 -19.58 6.25
CA LEU A 142 -6.27 -20.44 6.89
C LEU A 142 -6.27 -20.28 8.43
N ASP A 143 -5.11 -20.15 9.03
CA ASP A 143 -5.01 -19.89 10.47
C ASP A 143 -5.47 -18.48 10.85
N TYR A 144 -5.20 -17.49 9.96
CA TYR A 144 -5.77 -16.15 10.11
C TYR A 144 -7.30 -16.18 10.09
N ILE A 145 -7.93 -16.92 9.19
CA ILE A 145 -9.40 -17.06 9.12
C ILE A 145 -9.95 -17.67 10.43
N LYS A 146 -9.30 -18.70 10.98
CA LYS A 146 -9.68 -19.27 12.28
C LYS A 146 -9.56 -18.24 13.40
N TYR A 147 -8.46 -17.48 13.40
CA TYR A 147 -8.25 -16.37 14.35
C TYR A 147 -9.36 -15.33 14.22
N TRP A 148 -9.68 -14.88 13.00
CA TRP A 148 -10.71 -13.90 12.72
C TRP A 148 -12.07 -14.34 13.27
N HIS A 149 -12.51 -15.56 12.97
CA HIS A 149 -13.77 -16.10 13.49
C HIS A 149 -13.79 -16.20 15.02
N ARG A 150 -12.67 -16.57 15.64
CA ARG A 150 -12.56 -16.61 17.10
C ARG A 150 -12.72 -15.22 17.71
N GLU A 151 -12.04 -14.23 17.16
CA GLU A 151 -12.11 -12.84 17.64
C GLU A 151 -13.50 -12.25 17.44
N MET A 152 -14.13 -12.51 16.29
CA MET A 152 -15.48 -11.98 16.00
C MET A 152 -16.55 -12.62 16.87
N ASN A 153 -16.40 -13.89 17.26
CA ASN A 153 -17.33 -14.63 18.11
C ASN A 153 -17.00 -14.53 19.61
N ALA A 154 -15.93 -13.84 19.99
CA ALA A 154 -15.56 -13.70 21.39
C ALA A 154 -16.65 -12.92 22.17
N PRO A 155 -17.02 -13.36 23.38
CA PRO A 155 -17.97 -12.63 24.21
C PRO A 155 -17.39 -11.25 24.59
N ARG A 156 -18.20 -10.19 24.39
CA ARG A 156 -17.82 -8.78 24.66
C ARG A 156 -18.77 -8.13 25.64
N ALA A 157 -18.31 -7.06 26.26
CA ALA A 157 -19.18 -6.22 27.08
C ALA A 157 -20.19 -5.47 26.19
N ASP A 158 -21.37 -5.10 26.75
CA ASP A 158 -22.51 -4.56 26.02
C ASP A 158 -22.24 -3.34 25.13
N ASN A 159 -21.10 -2.66 25.28
CA ASN A 159 -20.72 -1.48 24.52
C ASN A 159 -19.40 -1.62 23.74
N GLU A 160 -18.81 -2.80 23.71
CA GLU A 160 -17.54 -3.02 23.03
C GLU A 160 -17.76 -3.42 21.55
N GLN A 161 -17.29 -2.56 20.63
CA GLN A 161 -17.37 -2.85 19.21
C GLN A 161 -16.37 -3.98 18.82
N PRO A 162 -16.76 -4.87 17.88
CA PRO A 162 -15.85 -5.87 17.38
C PRO A 162 -14.61 -5.22 16.73
N PRO A 163 -13.42 -5.85 16.86
CA PRO A 163 -12.23 -5.34 16.22
C PRO A 163 -12.39 -5.33 14.71
N GLN A 164 -11.93 -4.25 14.08
CA GLN A 164 -11.87 -4.20 12.62
C GLN A 164 -10.62 -4.97 12.15
N LEU A 165 -10.81 -6.20 11.70
CA LEU A 165 -9.74 -7.07 11.20
C LEU A 165 -9.81 -7.13 9.67
N PHE A 166 -8.66 -6.90 9.03
CA PHE A 166 -8.51 -6.95 7.58
C PHE A 166 -7.44 -7.96 7.16
N PRO A 167 -7.61 -8.67 6.04
CA PRO A 167 -8.81 -8.71 5.18
C PRO A 167 -9.96 -9.48 5.82
N HIS A 168 -11.18 -9.31 5.29
CA HIS A 168 -12.30 -10.18 5.65
C HIS A 168 -12.06 -11.59 5.09
N PRO A 169 -12.46 -12.68 5.79
CA PRO A 169 -12.27 -14.05 5.30
C PRO A 169 -12.83 -14.30 3.89
N ASP A 170 -14.01 -13.77 3.59
CA ASP A 170 -14.67 -13.95 2.29
C ASP A 170 -13.94 -13.24 1.14
N ASP A 171 -13.06 -12.30 1.46
CA ASP A 171 -12.23 -11.60 0.48
C ASP A 171 -10.91 -12.35 0.17
N ILE A 172 -10.67 -13.51 0.82
CA ILE A 172 -9.48 -14.34 0.61
C ILE A 172 -9.85 -15.51 -0.28
N VAL A 173 -9.37 -15.49 -1.52
CA VAL A 173 -9.66 -16.52 -2.52
C VAL A 173 -8.50 -17.50 -2.60
N PHE A 174 -8.78 -18.78 -2.36
CA PHE A 174 -7.82 -19.87 -2.50
C PHE A 174 -8.05 -20.61 -3.81
N GLU A 175 -7.06 -20.60 -4.68
CA GLU A 175 -7.06 -21.36 -5.93
C GLU A 175 -6.00 -22.46 -5.85
N ARG A 176 -6.33 -23.65 -6.37
CA ARG A 176 -5.39 -24.78 -6.34
C ARG A 176 -4.10 -24.45 -7.08
N GLY A 177 -2.95 -24.60 -6.41
CA GLY A 177 -1.62 -24.36 -6.99
C GLY A 177 -1.25 -22.90 -7.20
N LYS A 178 -2.02 -21.98 -6.62
CA LYS A 178 -1.72 -20.54 -6.64
C LYS A 178 -1.67 -19.98 -5.22
N ALA A 179 -0.89 -18.93 -5.06
CA ALA A 179 -0.89 -18.15 -3.82
C ALA A 179 -2.29 -17.56 -3.54
N PRO A 180 -2.69 -17.41 -2.27
CA PRO A 180 -3.94 -16.77 -1.90
C PRO A 180 -4.05 -15.37 -2.50
N ARG A 181 -5.21 -15.08 -3.08
CA ARG A 181 -5.52 -13.79 -3.72
C ARG A 181 -6.53 -13.03 -2.87
N PHE A 182 -6.40 -11.73 -2.81
CA PHE A 182 -7.27 -10.86 -2.04
C PHE A 182 -8.13 -10.04 -2.99
N THR A 183 -9.45 -10.09 -2.79
CA THR A 183 -10.43 -9.38 -3.62
C THR A 183 -10.96 -8.13 -2.93
N GLY A 184 -10.94 -8.11 -1.59
CA GLY A 184 -11.44 -7.00 -0.78
C GLY A 184 -10.35 -6.16 -0.12
N PRO A 185 -10.74 -5.21 0.73
CA PRO A 185 -9.82 -4.29 1.38
C PRO A 185 -8.88 -4.97 2.36
N MET A 186 -7.60 -4.60 2.30
CA MET A 186 -6.53 -5.11 3.14
C MET A 186 -6.19 -4.19 4.33
N SER A 187 -6.76 -2.98 4.36
CA SER A 187 -6.55 -2.00 5.42
C SER A 187 -7.83 -1.23 5.70
N LYS A 188 -7.84 -0.47 6.79
CA LYS A 188 -8.97 0.39 7.14
C LYS A 188 -9.20 1.48 6.08
N GLU A 189 -8.14 2.11 5.59
CA GLU A 189 -8.23 3.14 4.56
C GLU A 189 -8.85 2.57 3.28
N ALA A 190 -8.42 1.37 2.86
CA ALA A 190 -8.99 0.68 1.70
C ALA A 190 -10.47 0.30 1.93
N ALA A 191 -10.87 -0.03 3.17
CA ALA A 191 -12.25 -0.31 3.52
C ALA A 191 -13.11 0.96 3.47
N ASP A 192 -12.60 2.09 3.99
CA ASP A 192 -13.29 3.38 3.93
C ASP A 192 -13.47 3.86 2.48
N ASP A 193 -12.50 3.62 1.60
CA ASP A 193 -12.60 3.90 0.16
C ASP A 193 -13.59 2.96 -0.53
N MET A 194 -13.64 1.69 -0.13
CA MET A 194 -14.61 0.72 -0.64
C MET A 194 -16.04 1.11 -0.26
N ASP A 195 -16.26 1.49 1.01
CA ASP A 195 -17.58 1.98 1.48
C ASP A 195 -17.99 3.23 0.71
N ARG A 196 -17.07 4.15 0.44
CA ARG A 196 -17.34 5.33 -0.38
C ARG A 196 -17.74 4.95 -1.81
N THR A 197 -17.09 3.94 -2.40
CA THR A 197 -17.41 3.43 -3.74
C THR A 197 -18.79 2.77 -3.77
N CYS A 198 -19.14 1.98 -2.76
CA CYS A 198 -20.48 1.40 -2.63
C CYS A 198 -21.55 2.50 -2.50
N ARG A 199 -21.33 3.52 -1.68
CA ARG A 199 -22.23 4.66 -1.55
C ARG A 199 -22.35 5.45 -2.84
N LEU A 200 -21.29 5.60 -3.62
CA LEU A 200 -21.35 6.24 -4.94
C LEU A 200 -22.24 5.43 -5.90
N ARG A 201 -22.10 4.07 -5.92
CA ARG A 201 -23.00 3.21 -6.69
C ARG A 201 -24.46 3.42 -6.30
N ASP A 202 -24.73 3.41 -4.99
CA ASP A 202 -26.10 3.55 -4.47
C ASP A 202 -26.70 4.95 -4.76
N ALA A 203 -25.87 6.00 -4.70
CA ALA A 203 -26.27 7.35 -5.10
C ALA A 203 -26.61 7.42 -6.60
N LEU A 204 -25.85 6.73 -7.46
CA LEU A 204 -26.11 6.65 -8.90
C LEU A 204 -27.40 5.87 -9.19
N LEU A 205 -27.68 4.77 -8.48
CA LEU A 205 -28.95 4.04 -8.59
C LEU A 205 -30.14 4.93 -8.20
N MET A 206 -30.01 5.67 -7.09
CA MET A 206 -31.03 6.62 -6.65
C MET A 206 -31.22 7.76 -7.67
N GLN A 207 -30.14 8.25 -8.24
CA GLN A 207 -30.16 9.26 -9.32
C GLN A 207 -30.86 8.75 -10.56
N SER A 208 -30.63 7.49 -10.96
CA SER A 208 -31.31 6.85 -12.08
C SER A 208 -32.83 6.79 -11.86
N ALA A 209 -33.24 6.38 -10.65
CA ALA A 209 -34.68 6.36 -10.31
C ALA A 209 -35.31 7.77 -10.38
N LEU A 210 -34.58 8.83 -9.98
CA LEU A 210 -35.00 10.22 -10.13
C LEU A 210 -35.14 10.62 -11.59
N GLU A 211 -34.16 10.30 -12.44
CA GLU A 211 -34.18 10.65 -13.87
C GLU A 211 -35.34 9.98 -14.60
N ASN A 212 -35.57 8.70 -14.35
CA ASN A 212 -36.71 7.97 -14.90
C ASN A 212 -38.04 8.63 -14.52
N ARG A 213 -38.15 9.14 -13.28
CA ARG A 213 -39.35 9.86 -12.83
C ARG A 213 -39.46 11.27 -13.36
N LEU A 214 -38.34 11.96 -13.62
CA LEU A 214 -38.36 13.29 -14.24
C LEU A 214 -38.75 13.23 -15.71
N ASN A 215 -38.32 12.19 -16.41
CA ASN A 215 -38.59 11.95 -17.83
C ASN A 215 -39.95 11.28 -18.09
N ASN A 216 -40.79 11.08 -17.05
CA ASN A 216 -42.10 10.40 -17.12
C ASN A 216 -42.02 8.96 -17.68
N VAL A 217 -40.86 8.30 -17.58
CA VAL A 217 -40.68 6.92 -18.05
C VAL A 217 -41.50 5.93 -17.22
N ALA A 218 -41.91 6.33 -16.00
CA ALA A 218 -42.75 5.51 -15.13
C ALA A 218 -44.20 5.28 -15.66
N ASP A 219 -44.66 6.04 -16.66
CA ASP A 219 -45.98 5.88 -17.27
C ASP A 219 -46.01 4.88 -18.45
N HIS A 220 -44.84 4.36 -18.86
CA HIS A 220 -44.78 3.30 -19.87
C HIS A 220 -44.91 1.93 -19.20
N THR A 221 -46.03 1.27 -19.47
CA THR A 221 -46.62 0.08 -18.83
C THR A 221 -45.81 -1.22 -18.98
N ASP A 222 -44.64 -1.24 -19.55
CA ASP A 222 -43.87 -2.45 -19.83
C ASP A 222 -42.74 -2.78 -18.84
N GLY A 223 -42.59 -2.04 -17.73
CA GLY A 223 -41.59 -2.39 -16.71
C GLY A 223 -40.10 -2.29 -17.18
N GLN A 224 -39.88 -1.83 -18.41
CA GLN A 224 -38.54 -1.62 -18.91
C GLN A 224 -37.96 -0.34 -18.33
N HIS A 225 -37.06 -0.47 -17.37
CA HIS A 225 -36.25 0.65 -16.95
C HIS A 225 -35.36 1.11 -18.13
N VAL A 226 -35.57 2.35 -18.55
CA VAL A 226 -34.67 2.94 -19.55
C VAL A 226 -33.28 3.02 -18.94
N LEU A 227 -32.29 2.51 -19.63
CA LEU A 227 -30.90 2.56 -19.22
C LEU A 227 -30.44 4.02 -19.23
N THR A 228 -30.35 4.64 -18.08
CA THR A 228 -29.84 6.00 -17.91
C THR A 228 -28.33 5.98 -17.69
N THR A 229 -27.67 7.11 -17.93
CA THR A 229 -26.23 7.26 -17.65
C THR A 229 -25.84 6.89 -16.22
N PRO A 230 -26.56 7.35 -15.16
CA PRO A 230 -26.23 6.93 -13.80
C PRO A 230 -26.47 5.43 -13.55
N MET A 231 -27.48 4.80 -14.20
CA MET A 231 -27.66 3.36 -14.11
C MET A 231 -26.48 2.59 -14.72
N PHE A 232 -26.06 2.99 -15.93
CA PHE A 232 -24.89 2.41 -16.57
C PHE A 232 -23.64 2.55 -15.69
N ALA A 233 -23.37 3.74 -15.16
CA ALA A 233 -22.22 3.97 -14.28
C ALA A 233 -22.30 3.11 -12.99
N ALA A 234 -23.48 3.00 -12.38
CA ALA A 234 -23.70 2.16 -11.20
C ALA A 234 -23.43 0.68 -11.49
N THR A 235 -23.87 0.18 -12.66
CA THR A 235 -23.62 -1.22 -13.08
C THR A 235 -22.12 -1.45 -13.28
N VAL A 236 -21.42 -0.55 -13.96
CA VAL A 236 -19.96 -0.66 -14.13
C VAL A 236 -19.24 -0.67 -12.79
N ILE A 237 -19.64 0.17 -11.84
CA ILE A 237 -19.05 0.15 -10.49
C ILE A 237 -19.34 -1.19 -9.83
N ASN A 238 -20.60 -1.64 -9.84
CA ASN A 238 -21.03 -2.89 -9.21
C ASN A 238 -20.26 -4.11 -9.74
N ASP A 239 -20.05 -4.20 -11.04
CA ASP A 239 -19.32 -5.30 -11.68
C ASP A 239 -17.84 -5.36 -11.28
N ASN A 240 -17.25 -4.21 -10.97
CA ASN A 240 -15.85 -4.09 -10.56
C ASN A 240 -15.64 -4.18 -9.05
N LEU A 241 -16.69 -4.21 -8.24
CA LEU A 241 -16.57 -4.44 -6.80
C LEU A 241 -16.18 -5.89 -6.49
N PRO A 242 -15.56 -6.16 -5.33
CA PRO A 242 -15.42 -7.54 -4.80
C PRO A 242 -16.81 -8.18 -4.59
N ASP A 243 -16.88 -9.51 -4.73
CA ASP A 243 -18.16 -10.24 -4.73
C ASP A 243 -19.00 -9.98 -3.47
N ARG A 244 -18.37 -9.79 -2.31
CA ARG A 244 -19.03 -9.45 -1.04
C ARG A 244 -19.76 -8.10 -1.06
N PHE A 245 -19.35 -7.17 -1.92
CA PHE A 245 -19.92 -5.82 -2.03
C PHE A 245 -20.82 -5.65 -3.26
N LYS A 246 -20.86 -6.67 -4.13
CA LYS A 246 -21.74 -6.66 -5.29
C LYS A 246 -23.20 -6.78 -4.85
N LEU A 247 -24.03 -6.06 -5.54
CA LEU A 247 -25.48 -6.30 -5.52
C LEU A 247 -25.79 -7.29 -6.63
N ASP A 248 -26.53 -8.32 -6.31
CA ASP A 248 -27.09 -9.21 -7.32
C ASP A 248 -28.32 -8.59 -8.00
N ASP A 249 -28.87 -9.26 -9.00
CA ASP A 249 -30.03 -8.76 -9.75
C ASP A 249 -31.26 -8.54 -8.84
N VAL A 250 -31.41 -9.36 -7.80
CA VAL A 250 -32.52 -9.25 -6.84
C VAL A 250 -32.31 -8.04 -5.93
N ASP A 251 -31.10 -7.86 -5.41
CA ASP A 251 -30.72 -6.72 -4.58
C ASP A 251 -30.88 -5.40 -5.34
N LEU A 252 -30.40 -5.34 -6.58
CA LEU A 252 -30.57 -4.20 -7.48
C LEU A 252 -32.05 -3.88 -7.70
N PHE A 253 -32.85 -4.88 -7.98
CA PHE A 253 -34.29 -4.71 -8.16
C PHE A 253 -34.97 -4.19 -6.89
N LEU A 254 -34.67 -4.79 -5.72
CA LEU A 254 -35.22 -4.36 -4.43
C LEU A 254 -34.83 -2.91 -4.10
N GLN A 255 -33.57 -2.55 -4.34
CA GLN A 255 -33.07 -1.21 -4.09
C GLN A 255 -33.73 -0.18 -5.00
N LEU A 256 -33.84 -0.43 -6.31
CA LEU A 256 -34.55 0.42 -7.26
C LEU A 256 -36.04 0.54 -6.91
N SER A 257 -36.68 -0.57 -6.53
CA SER A 257 -38.08 -0.57 -6.09
C SER A 257 -38.30 0.28 -4.86
N SER A 258 -37.37 0.26 -3.90
CA SER A 258 -37.41 1.11 -2.72
C SER A 258 -37.36 2.61 -3.09
N PHE A 259 -36.49 3.01 -4.01
CA PHE A 259 -36.41 4.39 -4.50
C PHE A 259 -37.65 4.79 -5.28
N ASN A 260 -38.22 3.88 -6.07
CA ASN A 260 -39.46 4.12 -6.78
C ASN A 260 -40.69 4.27 -5.87
N SER A 261 -40.65 3.78 -4.64
CA SER A 261 -41.72 3.96 -3.64
C SER A 261 -41.76 5.38 -3.07
N LEU A 262 -40.64 6.11 -3.14
CA LEU A 262 -40.54 7.49 -2.64
C LEU A 262 -41.34 8.46 -3.52
N THR A 263 -41.90 9.50 -2.92
CA THR A 263 -42.49 10.60 -3.71
C THR A 263 -41.39 11.38 -4.42
N LYS A 264 -41.74 12.00 -5.58
CA LYS A 264 -40.79 12.84 -6.35
C LYS A 264 -40.09 13.89 -5.46
N ARG A 265 -40.84 14.48 -4.51
CA ARG A 265 -40.27 15.49 -3.59
C ARG A 265 -39.26 14.91 -2.60
N GLN A 266 -39.51 13.69 -2.08
CA GLN A 266 -38.63 12.97 -1.19
C GLN A 266 -37.37 12.55 -1.96
N LEU A 267 -37.51 11.93 -3.12
CA LEU A 267 -36.40 11.48 -3.95
C LEU A 267 -35.46 12.64 -4.35
N LEU A 268 -36.00 13.79 -4.75
CA LEU A 268 -35.21 15.01 -5.02
C LEU A 268 -34.41 15.49 -3.81
N LYS A 269 -34.96 15.34 -2.59
CA LYS A 269 -34.28 15.71 -1.35
C LYS A 269 -33.18 14.72 -1.00
N GLU A 270 -33.48 13.43 -1.09
CA GLU A 270 -32.54 12.35 -0.73
C GLU A 270 -31.37 12.26 -1.68
N VAL A 271 -31.61 12.29 -3.00
CA VAL A 271 -30.54 12.34 -4.02
C VAL A 271 -29.57 13.49 -3.76
N ARG A 272 -30.11 14.70 -3.50
CA ARG A 272 -29.24 15.84 -3.23
C ARG A 272 -28.45 15.70 -1.93
N ALA A 273 -29.06 15.10 -0.90
CA ALA A 273 -28.42 14.87 0.39
C ALA A 273 -27.27 13.84 0.22
N GLU A 274 -27.52 12.78 -0.56
CA GLU A 274 -26.51 11.74 -0.80
C GLU A 274 -25.33 12.27 -1.62
N TRP A 275 -25.55 13.00 -2.71
CA TRP A 275 -24.44 13.64 -3.44
C TRP A 275 -23.62 14.59 -2.55
N LYS A 276 -24.32 15.38 -1.70
CA LYS A 276 -23.61 16.26 -0.76
C LYS A 276 -22.78 15.47 0.25
N SER A 277 -23.26 14.33 0.74
CA SER A 277 -22.53 13.48 1.67
C SER A 277 -21.26 12.86 1.05
N LEU A 278 -21.29 12.63 -0.28
CA LEU A 278 -20.14 12.21 -1.09
C LEU A 278 -19.18 13.37 -1.45
N GLY A 279 -19.48 14.59 -0.99
CA GLY A 279 -18.68 15.79 -1.26
C GLY A 279 -19.03 16.49 -2.57
N VAL A 280 -20.06 16.05 -3.30
CA VAL A 280 -20.47 16.61 -4.58
C VAL A 280 -21.70 17.49 -4.40
N THR A 281 -21.59 18.75 -4.79
CA THR A 281 -22.75 19.68 -4.74
C THR A 281 -23.45 19.72 -6.09
N VAL A 282 -24.66 19.16 -6.15
CA VAL A 282 -25.50 19.15 -7.35
C VAL A 282 -26.68 20.13 -7.21
N ARG A 283 -27.16 20.67 -8.34
CA ARG A 283 -28.40 21.46 -8.37
C ARG A 283 -29.61 20.54 -8.13
N ARG A 284 -30.67 21.09 -7.57
CA ARG A 284 -31.93 20.35 -7.38
C ARG A 284 -32.50 19.95 -8.77
N GLY A 285 -32.74 18.65 -8.95
CA GLY A 285 -33.21 18.12 -10.25
C GLY A 285 -32.11 18.05 -11.31
N PHE A 286 -30.84 17.94 -10.88
CA PHE A 286 -29.73 17.64 -11.80
C PHE A 286 -29.99 16.31 -12.53
N VAL A 287 -29.70 16.29 -13.79
CA VAL A 287 -29.80 15.13 -14.70
C VAL A 287 -28.45 14.96 -15.40
N PHE A 288 -28.00 13.74 -15.54
CA PHE A 288 -26.78 13.43 -16.30
C PHE A 288 -27.01 13.65 -17.80
N ILE A 289 -25.95 13.80 -18.55
CA ILE A 289 -26.02 13.82 -20.01
C ILE A 289 -26.56 12.47 -20.53
N PRO A 290 -27.21 12.41 -21.69
CA PRO A 290 -27.68 11.16 -22.28
C PRO A 290 -26.57 10.12 -22.39
N LEU A 291 -26.96 8.83 -22.35
CA LEU A 291 -25.97 7.73 -22.30
C LEU A 291 -25.10 7.66 -23.54
N ASP A 292 -25.67 7.89 -24.72
CA ASP A 292 -24.97 7.92 -25.99
C ASP A 292 -23.87 9.02 -25.99
N GLU A 293 -24.22 10.23 -25.58
CA GLU A 293 -23.24 11.33 -25.45
C GLU A 293 -22.18 11.03 -24.36
N PHE A 294 -22.59 10.40 -23.25
CA PHE A 294 -21.67 10.00 -22.19
C PHE A 294 -20.66 8.98 -22.69
N VAL A 295 -21.09 7.94 -23.42
CA VAL A 295 -20.20 6.90 -23.96
C VAL A 295 -19.18 7.50 -24.93
N VAL A 296 -19.60 8.40 -25.80
CA VAL A 296 -18.69 9.11 -26.72
C VAL A 296 -17.63 9.88 -25.95
N LYS A 297 -18.03 10.66 -24.92
CA LYS A 297 -17.10 11.43 -24.09
C LYS A 297 -16.16 10.52 -23.28
N MET A 298 -16.66 9.40 -22.79
CA MET A 298 -15.86 8.44 -22.03
C MET A 298 -14.82 7.77 -22.93
N ASN A 299 -15.19 7.34 -24.14
CA ASN A 299 -14.24 6.79 -25.11
C ASN A 299 -13.15 7.81 -25.47
N PHE A 300 -13.52 9.05 -25.71
CA PHE A 300 -12.55 10.12 -25.94
C PHE A 300 -11.55 10.26 -24.77
N MET A 301 -12.04 10.23 -23.52
CA MET A 301 -11.17 10.30 -22.33
C MET A 301 -10.24 9.09 -22.22
N LEU A 302 -10.74 7.88 -22.49
CA LEU A 302 -9.93 6.67 -22.46
C LEU A 302 -8.83 6.68 -23.53
N ASP A 303 -9.17 7.11 -24.74
CA ASP A 303 -8.21 7.24 -25.84
C ASP A 303 -7.16 8.32 -25.53
N ALA A 304 -7.56 9.43 -24.91
CA ALA A 304 -6.63 10.46 -24.46
C ALA A 304 -5.67 9.93 -23.37
N LEU A 305 -6.18 9.18 -22.40
CA LEU A 305 -5.36 8.53 -21.36
C LEU A 305 -4.37 7.54 -21.97
N ASN A 306 -4.82 6.69 -22.89
CA ASN A 306 -3.96 5.75 -23.61
C ASN A 306 -2.86 6.47 -24.42
N ALA A 307 -3.20 7.56 -25.08
CA ALA A 307 -2.25 8.38 -25.82
C ALA A 307 -1.23 9.05 -24.88
N MET A 308 -1.64 9.48 -23.68
CA MET A 308 -0.72 9.99 -22.66
C MET A 308 0.19 8.89 -22.09
N MET A 309 -0.34 7.70 -21.82
CA MET A 309 0.43 6.58 -21.31
C MET A 309 1.43 6.03 -22.33
N SER A 310 1.10 6.05 -23.61
CA SER A 310 1.99 5.66 -24.71
C SER A 310 3.01 6.73 -25.10
N GLY A 311 2.94 7.93 -24.50
CA GLY A 311 3.83 9.05 -24.79
C GLY A 311 3.50 9.78 -26.10
N GLN A 312 2.35 9.50 -26.73
CA GLN A 312 1.88 10.25 -27.90
C GLN A 312 1.38 11.65 -27.53
N LEU A 313 0.88 11.81 -26.29
CA LEU A 313 0.47 13.10 -25.74
C LEU A 313 1.27 13.42 -24.47
N ASP A 314 1.82 14.62 -24.36
CA ASP A 314 2.49 15.08 -23.16
C ASP A 314 1.49 15.63 -22.12
N ALA A 315 1.16 14.80 -21.14
CA ALA A 315 0.26 15.17 -20.04
C ALA A 315 0.71 16.42 -19.28
N LYS A 316 2.03 16.66 -19.13
CA LYS A 316 2.58 17.84 -18.43
C LYS A 316 2.43 19.10 -19.27
N ALA A 317 2.62 19.01 -20.60
CA ALA A 317 2.41 20.12 -21.51
C ALA A 317 0.92 20.51 -21.55
N ILE A 318 0.02 19.53 -21.67
CA ILE A 318 -1.43 19.73 -21.65
C ILE A 318 -1.89 20.39 -20.35
N SER A 319 -1.40 19.95 -19.20
CA SER A 319 -1.75 20.54 -17.89
C SER A 319 -1.30 22.00 -17.74
N ARG A 320 -0.31 22.43 -18.53
CA ARG A 320 0.17 23.83 -18.59
C ARG A 320 -0.51 24.65 -19.70
N GLY A 321 -1.49 24.06 -20.39
CA GLY A 321 -2.17 24.73 -21.52
C GLY A 321 -1.31 24.83 -22.78
N GLN A 322 -0.27 24.02 -22.91
CA GLN A 322 0.57 23.94 -24.11
C GLN A 322 0.03 22.83 -25.00
N TYR A 323 -0.59 23.22 -26.12
CA TYR A 323 -1.19 22.30 -27.09
C TYR A 323 -0.32 22.32 -28.36
N ASP A 324 0.38 21.21 -28.60
CA ASP A 324 1.17 20.95 -29.79
C ASP A 324 0.29 20.41 -30.97
N GLU A 325 0.89 20.20 -32.13
CA GLU A 325 0.22 19.59 -33.28
C GLU A 325 -0.37 18.22 -32.95
N GLY A 326 0.33 17.42 -32.16
CA GLY A 326 -0.13 16.08 -31.76
C GLY A 326 -1.44 16.11 -30.97
N VAL A 327 -1.60 17.11 -30.08
CA VAL A 327 -2.86 17.33 -29.35
C VAL A 327 -3.99 17.75 -30.28
N TRP A 328 -3.74 18.65 -31.20
CA TRP A 328 -4.76 19.09 -32.18
C TRP A 328 -5.16 17.97 -33.13
N ASP A 329 -4.23 17.20 -33.65
CA ASP A 329 -4.50 16.02 -34.48
C ASP A 329 -5.31 14.96 -33.74
N PHE A 330 -5.05 14.77 -32.43
CA PHE A 330 -5.83 13.88 -31.59
C PHE A 330 -7.28 14.37 -31.46
N ILE A 331 -7.46 15.65 -31.15
CA ILE A 331 -8.78 16.25 -30.97
C ILE A 331 -9.58 16.19 -32.29
N ASP A 332 -8.96 16.51 -33.45
CA ASP A 332 -9.64 16.54 -34.72
C ASP A 332 -10.06 15.17 -35.24
N ARG A 333 -9.28 14.12 -34.94
CA ARG A 333 -9.68 12.72 -35.21
C ARG A 333 -10.94 12.32 -34.44
N HIS A 334 -11.11 12.83 -33.22
CA HIS A 334 -12.27 12.50 -32.38
C HIS A 334 -13.46 13.45 -32.54
N LYS A 335 -13.30 14.58 -33.24
CA LYS A 335 -14.44 15.42 -33.62
C LYS A 335 -15.18 14.90 -34.85
N ALA A 336 -14.47 14.10 -35.68
CA ALA A 336 -15.03 13.55 -36.93
C ALA A 336 -15.73 12.18 -36.72
N ALA A 337 -15.60 11.59 -35.55
CA ALA A 337 -16.27 10.35 -35.16
C ALA A 337 -17.52 10.65 -34.30
#